data_b67e8c5720c15228e9132447aab29adf
#
_entry.id   b67e8c5720c15228e9132447aab29adf
#
_cell.length_a   1.000
_cell.length_b   1.000
_cell.length_c   1.000
_cell.angle_alpha   90.00
_cell.angle_beta   90.00
_cell.angle_gamma   90.00
#
_symmetry.space_group_name_H-M   'P 1'
#
loop_
_entity.id
_entity.type
_entity.pdbx_description
1 polymer ?
#
loop_
_entity_poly.entity_id
_entity_poly.type
_entity_poly.pdbx_seq_one_letter_code
_entity_poly.pdbx_strand_id
1 'polypeptide(L)'
;ARKDARIYDSASMDLEQVMEVMEQAERDGLTTVRLHTGDPCLYGAIREQMDGLDARGIKYDICPGVSSFCGAAAALGMEYTLPGISQSVVITRMAGRTPVPERESIGKFAAHGSTMVIFLSAGMTGELSEELVKGGYPGDTPAAIVYKATWPDEKVVRCTVATLEETADREGIHKTALIVVGNTVAQTGYERSKLYDPAFTTGFRAGREIVPGKLEPGTLYVVGMGPGEKKQMTGQALEVMGRCQVIAGYTVYVDLVRGLFPQKEFLTTAMTREEERCRKAFECCMEGKNTAMICSGDAGVYGMAGLILELAQQYPGVRVRIVPGITAACAGAAVLGAPLMHDFAVISLSDRL
;
A
#
# COMPACT_ATOMS: atom_id res chain seq x y z
N ALA A 1 -19.02 16.41 -4.23
CA ALA A 1 -19.35 17.12 -5.46
C ALA A 1 -20.07 18.44 -5.10
N ARG A 2 -19.96 19.46 -5.97
CA ARG A 2 -20.76 20.68 -5.83
C ARG A 2 -22.24 20.31 -5.90
N LYS A 3 -23.12 21.09 -5.25
CA LYS A 3 -24.57 20.81 -5.21
C LYS A 3 -25.23 20.84 -6.58
N ASP A 4 -24.62 21.54 -7.55
CA ASP A 4 -25.04 21.70 -8.93
C ASP A 4 -24.34 20.75 -9.91
N ALA A 5 -23.50 19.85 -9.43
CA ALA A 5 -22.80 18.89 -10.30
C ALA A 5 -23.76 17.84 -10.85
N ARG A 6 -23.65 17.58 -12.16
CA ARG A 6 -24.30 16.41 -12.80
C ARG A 6 -23.52 15.17 -12.43
N ILE A 7 -24.21 14.13 -11.96
CA ILE A 7 -23.59 12.86 -11.55
C ILE A 7 -24.13 11.76 -12.45
N TYR A 8 -23.21 10.98 -13.02
CA TYR A 8 -23.49 9.82 -13.86
C TYR A 8 -22.93 8.56 -13.24
N ASP A 9 -23.71 7.49 -13.24
CA ASP A 9 -23.24 6.17 -12.81
C ASP A 9 -22.79 5.37 -14.04
N SER A 10 -21.48 5.28 -14.22
CA SER A 10 -20.90 4.59 -15.36
C SER A 10 -20.99 3.05 -15.29
N ALA A 11 -21.50 2.48 -14.23
CA ALA A 11 -21.69 1.03 -14.14
C ALA A 11 -22.74 0.52 -15.17
N SER A 12 -23.60 1.42 -15.65
CA SER A 12 -24.63 1.15 -16.65
C SER A 12 -24.29 1.71 -18.06
N MET A 13 -23.08 2.23 -18.25
CA MET A 13 -22.65 2.89 -19.49
C MET A 13 -21.55 2.09 -20.18
N ASP A 14 -21.57 2.08 -21.50
CA ASP A 14 -20.44 1.64 -22.31
C ASP A 14 -19.41 2.77 -22.51
N LEU A 15 -18.29 2.46 -23.18
CA LEU A 15 -17.20 3.43 -23.39
C LEU A 15 -17.68 4.63 -24.20
N GLU A 16 -18.46 4.39 -25.25
CA GLU A 16 -18.99 5.42 -26.16
C GLU A 16 -19.86 6.40 -25.38
N GLN A 17 -20.75 5.92 -24.54
CA GLN A 17 -21.61 6.73 -23.70
C GLN A 17 -20.83 7.56 -22.67
N VAL A 18 -19.78 6.98 -22.07
CA VAL A 18 -18.89 7.71 -21.17
C VAL A 18 -18.16 8.82 -21.92
N MET A 19 -17.65 8.52 -23.12
CA MET A 19 -16.95 9.50 -23.95
C MET A 19 -17.89 10.62 -24.41
N GLU A 20 -19.13 10.30 -24.78
CA GLU A 20 -20.13 11.29 -25.20
C GLU A 20 -20.45 12.29 -24.07
N VAL A 21 -20.59 11.80 -22.82
CA VAL A 21 -20.80 12.68 -21.66
C VAL A 21 -19.61 13.62 -21.45
N MET A 22 -18.37 13.12 -21.54
CA MET A 22 -17.17 13.93 -21.38
C MET A 22 -17.02 14.96 -22.50
N GLU A 23 -17.28 14.56 -23.74
CA GLU A 23 -17.24 15.46 -24.91
C GLU A 23 -18.32 16.55 -24.83
N GLN A 24 -19.53 16.20 -24.38
CA GLN A 24 -20.58 17.20 -24.19
C GLN A 24 -20.21 18.19 -23.08
N ALA A 25 -19.62 17.71 -21.98
CA ALA A 25 -19.16 18.58 -20.90
C ALA A 25 -18.07 19.56 -21.38
N GLU A 26 -17.14 19.09 -22.22
CA GLU A 26 -16.11 19.96 -22.83
C GLU A 26 -16.74 21.03 -23.73
N ARG A 27 -17.70 20.67 -24.58
CA ARG A 27 -18.45 21.63 -25.43
C ARG A 27 -19.20 22.70 -24.60
N ASP A 28 -19.69 22.27 -23.42
CA ASP A 28 -20.40 23.17 -22.48
C ASP A 28 -19.43 24.01 -21.63
N GLY A 29 -18.10 23.86 -21.80
CA GLY A 29 -17.07 24.57 -21.00
C GLY A 29 -17.03 24.09 -19.54
N LEU A 30 -17.42 22.84 -19.26
CA LEU A 30 -17.46 22.25 -17.93
C LEU A 30 -16.25 21.37 -17.67
N THR A 31 -15.88 21.22 -16.40
CA THR A 31 -14.84 20.28 -15.98
C THR A 31 -15.47 18.94 -15.63
N THR A 32 -15.02 17.88 -16.27
CA THR A 32 -15.40 16.50 -15.94
C THR A 32 -14.43 15.89 -14.94
N VAL A 33 -14.96 15.23 -13.93
CA VAL A 33 -14.18 14.41 -13.00
C VAL A 33 -14.60 12.95 -13.15
N ARG A 34 -13.68 12.11 -13.61
CA ARG A 34 -13.88 10.66 -13.71
C ARG A 34 -13.36 10.01 -12.44
N LEU A 35 -14.27 9.52 -11.59
CA LEU A 35 -13.91 8.91 -10.31
C LEU A 35 -13.64 7.40 -10.46
N HIS A 36 -12.57 6.95 -9.83
CA HIS A 36 -12.21 5.55 -9.68
C HIS A 36 -11.97 5.21 -8.20
N THR A 37 -12.23 3.96 -7.82
CA THR A 37 -11.82 3.44 -6.52
C THR A 37 -10.34 3.09 -6.56
N GLY A 38 -9.60 3.38 -5.50
CA GLY A 38 -8.17 3.14 -5.44
C GLY A 38 -7.37 4.10 -6.34
N ASP A 39 -6.58 3.55 -7.23
CA ASP A 39 -5.80 4.30 -8.21
C ASP A 39 -6.34 4.07 -9.64
N PRO A 40 -6.55 5.11 -10.43
CA PRO A 40 -7.11 4.97 -11.78
C PRO A 40 -6.18 4.23 -12.74
N CYS A 41 -4.86 4.22 -12.46
CA CYS A 41 -3.87 3.56 -13.31
C CYS A 41 -3.75 2.04 -13.07
N LEU A 42 -4.44 1.50 -12.03
CA LEU A 42 -4.41 0.08 -11.70
C LEU A 42 -5.81 -0.52 -11.85
N TYR A 43 -6.01 -1.33 -12.90
CA TYR A 43 -7.30 -1.93 -13.27
C TYR A 43 -8.45 -0.93 -13.48
N GLY A 44 -8.13 0.36 -13.71
CA GLY A 44 -9.11 1.42 -13.87
C GLY A 44 -9.70 1.54 -15.29
N ALA A 45 -9.21 0.79 -16.28
CA ALA A 45 -9.62 0.84 -17.69
C ALA A 45 -9.64 2.28 -18.26
N ILE A 46 -8.63 3.09 -17.90
CA ILE A 46 -8.58 4.50 -18.34
C ILE A 46 -7.86 4.69 -19.67
N ARG A 47 -7.10 3.68 -20.16
CA ARG A 47 -6.32 3.84 -21.40
C ARG A 47 -7.21 4.14 -22.60
N GLU A 48 -8.28 3.40 -22.76
CA GLU A 48 -9.25 3.59 -23.87
C GLU A 48 -9.94 4.95 -23.81
N GLN A 49 -10.23 5.45 -22.59
CA GLN A 49 -10.78 6.80 -22.39
C GLN A 49 -9.75 7.86 -22.76
N MET A 50 -8.50 7.69 -22.37
CA MET A 50 -7.40 8.61 -22.72
C MET A 50 -7.22 8.67 -24.24
N ASP A 51 -7.15 7.51 -24.93
CA ASP A 51 -7.04 7.46 -26.39
C ASP A 51 -8.22 8.16 -27.06
N GLY A 52 -9.43 7.99 -26.51
CA GLY A 52 -10.63 8.67 -26.98
C GLY A 52 -10.58 10.19 -26.80
N LEU A 53 -10.04 10.68 -25.69
CA LEU A 53 -9.84 12.11 -25.41
C LEU A 53 -8.74 12.70 -26.28
N ASP A 54 -7.61 12.01 -26.43
CA ASP A 54 -6.49 12.41 -27.31
C ASP A 54 -6.96 12.56 -28.76
N ALA A 55 -7.74 11.61 -29.27
CA ALA A 55 -8.32 11.66 -30.63
C ALA A 55 -9.26 12.86 -30.85
N ARG A 56 -9.81 13.43 -29.77
CA ARG A 56 -10.70 14.59 -29.78
C ARG A 56 -9.99 15.90 -29.41
N GLY A 57 -8.69 15.85 -29.08
CA GLY A 57 -7.92 17.00 -28.63
C GLY A 57 -8.37 17.55 -27.26
N ILE A 58 -9.06 16.75 -26.46
CA ILE A 58 -9.52 17.12 -25.11
C ILE A 58 -8.39 16.88 -24.13
N LYS A 59 -8.00 17.92 -23.39
CA LYS A 59 -6.96 17.82 -22.38
C LYS A 59 -7.48 17.17 -21.11
N TYR A 60 -6.64 16.36 -20.49
CA TYR A 60 -6.94 15.71 -19.22
C TYR A 60 -5.71 15.61 -18.33
N ASP A 61 -5.94 15.46 -17.04
CA ASP A 61 -4.92 15.16 -16.03
C ASP A 61 -5.30 13.89 -15.28
N ILE A 62 -4.30 13.08 -14.90
CA ILE A 62 -4.49 11.90 -14.07
C ILE A 62 -4.09 12.24 -12.64
N CYS A 63 -5.06 12.16 -11.73
CA CYS A 63 -4.82 12.31 -10.30
C CYS A 63 -4.60 10.92 -9.68
N PRO A 64 -3.38 10.57 -9.22
CA PRO A 64 -3.11 9.28 -8.61
C PRO A 64 -3.86 9.13 -7.28
N GLY A 65 -4.23 7.90 -6.96
CA GLY A 65 -4.90 7.54 -5.72
C GLY A 65 -4.16 6.47 -4.93
N VAL A 66 -4.58 6.24 -3.70
CA VAL A 66 -4.09 5.10 -2.91
C VAL A 66 -4.73 3.84 -3.45
N SER A 67 -3.94 2.98 -4.09
CA SER A 67 -4.44 1.70 -4.56
C SER A 67 -4.89 0.81 -3.40
N SER A 68 -5.93 0.02 -3.65
CA SER A 68 -6.49 -0.88 -2.63
C SER A 68 -5.49 -1.89 -2.07
N PHE A 69 -4.44 -2.25 -2.81
CA PHE A 69 -3.40 -3.12 -2.24
C PHE A 69 -2.61 -2.43 -1.13
N CYS A 70 -2.35 -1.12 -1.21
CA CYS A 70 -1.75 -0.36 -0.11
C CYS A 70 -2.70 -0.29 1.09
N GLY A 71 -4.00 -0.09 0.84
CA GLY A 71 -5.03 -0.14 1.88
C GLY A 71 -5.11 -1.51 2.56
N ALA A 72 -5.00 -2.59 1.78
CA ALA A 72 -4.98 -3.96 2.31
C ALA A 72 -3.75 -4.23 3.20
N ALA A 73 -2.55 -3.75 2.82
CA ALA A 73 -1.37 -3.85 3.67
C ALA A 73 -1.56 -3.12 5.00
N ALA A 74 -2.13 -1.92 4.96
CA ALA A 74 -2.43 -1.13 6.15
C ALA A 74 -3.45 -1.83 7.07
N ALA A 75 -4.53 -2.37 6.49
CA ALA A 75 -5.55 -3.12 7.22
C ALA A 75 -5.00 -4.40 7.86
N LEU A 76 -4.09 -5.10 7.15
CA LEU A 76 -3.38 -6.27 7.67
C LEU A 76 -2.30 -5.92 8.70
N GLY A 77 -1.88 -4.65 8.78
CA GLY A 77 -0.76 -4.21 9.58
C GLY A 77 0.56 -4.86 9.12
N MET A 78 0.78 -5.02 7.82
CA MET A 78 1.92 -5.74 7.26
C MET A 78 2.71 -4.92 6.25
N GLU A 79 3.95 -5.34 6.01
CA GLU A 79 4.71 -5.02 4.82
C GLU A 79 4.70 -6.23 3.86
N TYR A 80 4.57 -5.96 2.57
CA TYR A 80 4.57 -7.01 1.54
C TYR A 80 5.93 -7.62 1.29
N THR A 81 7.00 -6.94 1.69
CA THR A 81 8.38 -7.34 1.44
C THR A 81 9.12 -7.51 2.76
N LEU A 82 9.49 -8.75 3.08
CA LEU A 82 10.22 -9.10 4.31
C LEU A 82 11.53 -9.80 3.97
N PRO A 83 12.67 -9.40 4.59
CA PRO A 83 13.96 -10.04 4.39
C PRO A 83 13.90 -11.55 4.63
N GLY A 84 14.52 -12.32 3.74
CA GLY A 84 14.56 -13.78 3.81
C GLY A 84 13.25 -14.49 3.43
N ILE A 85 12.12 -13.74 3.23
CA ILE A 85 10.82 -14.32 2.88
C ILE A 85 10.41 -13.95 1.46
N SER A 86 10.22 -12.67 1.17
CA SER A 86 9.87 -12.19 -0.16
C SER A 86 10.32 -10.75 -0.35
N GLN A 87 10.98 -10.48 -1.46
CA GLN A 87 11.44 -9.14 -1.86
C GLN A 87 10.67 -8.62 -3.08
N SER A 88 9.63 -9.34 -3.51
CA SER A 88 8.82 -9.00 -4.67
C SER A 88 7.34 -9.08 -4.33
N VAL A 89 6.56 -8.20 -4.95
CA VAL A 89 5.10 -8.21 -4.87
C VAL A 89 4.54 -8.36 -6.26
N VAL A 90 3.81 -9.43 -6.51
CA VAL A 90 3.07 -9.66 -7.75
C VAL A 90 1.64 -9.20 -7.55
N ILE A 91 1.22 -8.24 -8.36
CA ILE A 91 -0.15 -7.74 -8.39
C ILE A 91 -0.80 -8.30 -9.64
N THR A 92 -1.81 -9.15 -9.48
CA THR A 92 -2.41 -9.91 -10.56
C THR A 92 -3.91 -10.15 -10.33
N ARG A 93 -4.56 -10.86 -11.24
CA ARG A 93 -5.94 -11.33 -11.14
C ARG A 93 -6.12 -12.70 -11.77
N MET A 94 -7.17 -13.41 -11.42
CA MET A 94 -7.60 -14.60 -12.15
C MET A 94 -8.09 -14.25 -13.56
N ALA A 95 -7.87 -15.14 -14.50
CA ALA A 95 -8.63 -15.15 -15.74
C ALA A 95 -10.11 -15.43 -15.40
N GLY A 96 -11.00 -14.57 -15.85
CA GLY A 96 -12.42 -14.69 -15.64
C GLY A 96 -13.17 -14.38 -16.94
N ARG A 97 -14.11 -13.45 -16.90
CA ARG A 97 -14.82 -12.99 -18.12
C ARG A 97 -13.87 -12.41 -19.17
N THR A 98 -12.74 -11.85 -18.75
CA THR A 98 -11.67 -11.39 -19.62
C THR A 98 -10.44 -12.27 -19.44
N PRO A 99 -9.76 -12.65 -20.53
CA PRO A 99 -8.58 -13.51 -20.45
C PRO A 99 -7.41 -12.78 -19.78
N VAL A 100 -6.45 -13.57 -19.31
CA VAL A 100 -5.12 -13.15 -18.88
C VAL A 100 -4.14 -13.86 -19.81
N PRO A 101 -3.04 -13.22 -20.25
CA PRO A 101 -2.00 -13.93 -21.02
C PRO A 101 -1.53 -15.17 -20.28
N GLU A 102 -1.32 -16.28 -21.00
CA GLU A 102 -0.95 -17.57 -20.40
C GLU A 102 0.29 -17.47 -19.50
N ARG A 103 1.28 -16.67 -19.94
CA ARG A 103 2.53 -16.43 -19.18
C ARG A 103 2.29 -15.68 -17.84
N GLU A 104 1.15 -15.04 -17.70
CA GLU A 104 0.74 -14.22 -16.55
C GLU A 104 -0.36 -14.91 -15.72
N SER A 105 -0.57 -16.22 -15.94
CA SER A 105 -1.51 -17.01 -15.13
C SER A 105 -1.07 -17.09 -13.67
N ILE A 106 -2.03 -17.25 -12.78
CA ILE A 106 -1.78 -17.40 -11.33
C ILE A 106 -0.72 -18.47 -11.06
N GLY A 107 -0.81 -19.63 -11.71
CA GLY A 107 0.17 -20.72 -11.52
C GLY A 107 1.59 -20.33 -11.95
N LYS A 108 1.75 -19.53 -13.00
CA LYS A 108 3.07 -19.05 -13.43
C LYS A 108 3.68 -18.09 -12.43
N PHE A 109 2.90 -17.15 -11.92
CA PHE A 109 3.38 -16.22 -10.88
C PHE A 109 3.60 -16.94 -9.54
N ALA A 110 2.76 -17.90 -9.19
CA ALA A 110 2.88 -18.68 -7.96
C ALA A 110 4.22 -19.45 -7.88
N ALA A 111 4.77 -19.85 -9.03
CA ALA A 111 6.07 -20.56 -9.10
C ALA A 111 7.25 -19.74 -8.55
N HIS A 112 7.12 -18.43 -8.42
CA HIS A 112 8.15 -17.58 -7.83
C HIS A 112 8.12 -17.57 -6.29
N GLY A 113 7.04 -18.03 -5.64
CA GLY A 113 6.89 -18.03 -4.19
C GLY A 113 6.90 -16.62 -3.54
N SER A 114 6.71 -15.57 -4.35
CA SER A 114 6.72 -14.18 -3.90
C SER A 114 5.38 -13.79 -3.26
N THR A 115 5.33 -12.66 -2.56
CA THR A 115 4.03 -12.12 -2.10
C THR A 115 3.14 -11.81 -3.30
N MET A 116 1.90 -12.31 -3.29
CA MET A 116 0.92 -12.03 -4.34
C MET A 116 -0.27 -11.26 -3.78
N VAL A 117 -0.71 -10.24 -4.52
CA VAL A 117 -1.94 -9.49 -4.24
C VAL A 117 -2.87 -9.65 -5.43
N ILE A 118 -4.00 -10.30 -5.19
CA ILE A 118 -4.88 -10.80 -6.25
C ILE A 118 -6.17 -9.99 -6.26
N PHE A 119 -6.35 -9.25 -7.34
CA PHE A 119 -7.49 -8.38 -7.59
C PHE A 119 -8.63 -9.14 -8.27
N LEU A 120 -9.84 -8.61 -8.22
CA LEU A 120 -11.01 -9.01 -9.02
C LEU A 120 -11.33 -10.52 -8.98
N SER A 121 -10.86 -11.25 -7.98
CA SER A 121 -10.92 -12.71 -7.91
C SER A 121 -11.66 -13.24 -6.68
N ALA A 122 -12.30 -12.39 -5.89
CA ALA A 122 -12.98 -12.78 -4.66
C ALA A 122 -14.17 -13.74 -4.88
N GLY A 123 -14.71 -13.82 -6.09
CA GLY A 123 -15.77 -14.78 -6.46
C GLY A 123 -15.24 -16.09 -7.07
N MET A 124 -13.92 -16.31 -7.09
CA MET A 124 -13.26 -17.47 -7.70
C MET A 124 -12.20 -18.06 -6.75
N THR A 125 -12.48 -18.05 -5.46
CA THR A 125 -11.51 -18.44 -4.42
C THR A 125 -11.13 -19.92 -4.43
N GLY A 126 -12.04 -20.79 -4.87
CA GLY A 126 -11.77 -22.22 -5.05
C GLY A 126 -10.77 -22.46 -6.20
N GLU A 127 -11.10 -21.98 -7.40
CA GLU A 127 -10.20 -22.07 -8.57
C GLU A 127 -8.86 -21.38 -8.31
N LEU A 128 -8.88 -20.24 -7.60
CA LEU A 128 -7.67 -19.53 -7.20
C LEU A 128 -6.79 -20.39 -6.29
N SER A 129 -7.37 -21.04 -5.28
CA SER A 129 -6.66 -21.96 -4.39
C SER A 129 -5.98 -23.09 -5.17
N GLU A 130 -6.72 -23.71 -6.10
CA GLU A 130 -6.17 -24.77 -6.95
C GLU A 130 -5.01 -24.29 -7.82
N GLU A 131 -5.15 -23.14 -8.48
CA GLU A 131 -4.10 -22.59 -9.33
C GLU A 131 -2.84 -22.18 -8.54
N LEU A 132 -3.01 -21.64 -7.31
CA LEU A 132 -1.89 -21.35 -6.42
C LEU A 132 -1.13 -22.61 -6.01
N VAL A 133 -1.85 -23.68 -5.64
CA VAL A 133 -1.24 -24.96 -5.27
C VAL A 133 -0.53 -25.60 -6.48
N LYS A 134 -1.17 -25.65 -7.65
CA LYS A 134 -0.56 -26.14 -8.90
C LYS A 134 0.71 -25.35 -9.24
N GLY A 135 0.73 -24.05 -8.96
CA GLY A 135 1.87 -23.16 -9.19
C GLY A 135 3.01 -23.32 -8.19
N GLY A 136 2.82 -24.05 -7.09
CA GLY A 136 3.87 -24.37 -6.13
C GLY A 136 3.70 -23.80 -4.72
N TYR A 137 2.62 -23.09 -4.41
CA TYR A 137 2.34 -22.72 -3.02
C TYR A 137 1.84 -23.96 -2.24
N PRO A 138 2.47 -24.27 -1.10
CA PRO A 138 1.88 -25.21 -0.15
C PRO A 138 0.46 -24.79 0.27
N GLY A 139 -0.43 -25.76 0.52
CA GLY A 139 -1.80 -25.47 0.92
C GLY A 139 -1.91 -24.71 2.26
N ASP A 140 -0.94 -24.86 3.13
CA ASP A 140 -0.81 -24.16 4.42
C ASP A 140 -0.18 -22.77 4.32
N THR A 141 0.21 -22.33 3.10
CA THR A 141 0.75 -20.98 2.89
C THR A 141 -0.24 -19.94 3.42
N PRO A 142 0.21 -19.00 4.26
CA PRO A 142 -0.61 -17.95 4.78
C PRO A 142 -1.27 -17.10 3.69
N ALA A 143 -2.55 -16.83 3.88
CA ALA A 143 -3.34 -15.98 3.02
C ALA A 143 -4.25 -15.07 3.86
N ALA A 144 -4.76 -14.01 3.26
CA ALA A 144 -5.74 -13.14 3.88
C ALA A 144 -6.72 -12.61 2.83
N ILE A 145 -7.97 -12.46 3.23
CA ILE A 145 -9.02 -11.78 2.48
C ILE A 145 -9.27 -10.44 3.15
N VAL A 146 -9.07 -9.34 2.40
CA VAL A 146 -9.32 -7.98 2.89
C VAL A 146 -10.50 -7.41 2.13
N TYR A 147 -11.64 -7.37 2.80
CA TYR A 147 -12.89 -6.84 2.27
C TYR A 147 -12.98 -5.35 2.56
N LYS A 148 -13.25 -4.56 1.53
CA LYS A 148 -13.48 -3.12 1.61
C LYS A 148 -12.46 -2.37 2.47
N ALA A 149 -11.16 -2.59 2.21
CA ALA A 149 -10.09 -1.87 2.92
C ALA A 149 -10.38 -0.36 3.01
N THR A 150 -10.24 0.20 4.20
CA THR A 150 -10.49 1.62 4.55
C THR A 150 -11.95 2.07 4.58
N TRP A 151 -12.91 1.22 4.26
CA TRP A 151 -14.34 1.54 4.37
C TRP A 151 -14.85 1.31 5.80
N PRO A 152 -16.02 1.89 6.19
CA PRO A 152 -16.57 1.70 7.54
C PRO A 152 -16.86 0.25 7.91
N ASP A 153 -17.14 -0.59 6.91
CA ASP A 153 -17.42 -2.03 7.03
C ASP A 153 -16.23 -2.90 6.59
N GLU A 154 -14.99 -2.37 6.73
CA GLU A 154 -13.76 -3.11 6.49
C GLU A 154 -13.72 -4.40 7.30
N LYS A 155 -13.30 -5.49 6.65
CA LYS A 155 -13.12 -6.79 7.30
C LYS A 155 -11.82 -7.44 6.82
N VAL A 156 -11.03 -7.92 7.77
CA VAL A 156 -9.79 -8.65 7.53
C VAL A 156 -9.94 -10.07 8.04
N VAL A 157 -9.79 -11.04 7.16
CA VAL A 157 -9.89 -12.46 7.51
C VAL A 157 -8.61 -13.17 7.08
N ARG A 158 -7.89 -13.71 8.06
CA ARG A 158 -6.68 -14.52 7.81
C ARG A 158 -7.07 -15.99 7.61
N CYS A 159 -6.41 -16.66 6.67
CA CYS A 159 -6.64 -18.04 6.30
C CYS A 159 -5.35 -18.64 5.71
N THR A 160 -5.47 -19.78 5.06
CA THR A 160 -4.40 -20.37 4.24
C THR A 160 -4.87 -20.51 2.79
N VAL A 161 -3.97 -20.82 1.89
CA VAL A 161 -4.32 -21.09 0.48
C VAL A 161 -5.39 -22.18 0.40
N ALA A 162 -5.25 -23.28 1.15
CA ALA A 162 -6.22 -24.39 1.13
C ALA A 162 -7.59 -24.04 1.70
N THR A 163 -7.68 -23.02 2.57
CA THR A 163 -8.95 -22.64 3.23
C THR A 163 -9.55 -21.35 2.67
N LEU A 164 -9.04 -20.84 1.56
CA LEU A 164 -9.52 -19.60 0.93
C LEU A 164 -11.02 -19.65 0.61
N GLU A 165 -11.48 -20.71 -0.06
CA GLU A 165 -12.87 -20.87 -0.47
C GLU A 165 -13.80 -20.98 0.74
N GLU A 166 -13.54 -21.94 1.63
CA GLU A 166 -14.31 -22.11 2.85
C GLU A 166 -14.41 -20.81 3.66
N THR A 167 -13.29 -20.08 3.73
CA THR A 167 -13.25 -18.81 4.47
C THR A 167 -14.08 -17.73 3.77
N ALA A 168 -13.98 -17.59 2.45
CA ALA A 168 -14.76 -16.62 1.69
C ALA A 168 -16.27 -16.89 1.82
N ASP A 169 -16.66 -18.15 1.72
CA ASP A 169 -18.06 -18.61 1.83
C ASP A 169 -18.62 -18.35 3.22
N ARG A 170 -17.90 -18.78 4.26
CA ARG A 170 -18.29 -18.55 5.66
C ARG A 170 -18.48 -17.06 5.99
N GLU A 171 -17.64 -16.20 5.43
CA GLU A 171 -17.67 -14.78 5.67
C GLU A 171 -18.59 -14.03 4.70
N GLY A 172 -19.13 -14.70 3.67
CA GLY A 172 -20.00 -14.12 2.65
C GLY A 172 -19.27 -13.12 1.73
N ILE A 173 -17.96 -13.31 1.49
CA ILE A 173 -17.13 -12.38 0.74
C ILE A 173 -16.86 -12.92 -0.66
N HIS A 174 -17.64 -12.47 -1.65
CA HIS A 174 -17.50 -12.87 -3.05
C HIS A 174 -17.20 -11.71 -4.01
N LYS A 175 -17.06 -10.49 -3.49
CA LYS A 175 -16.75 -9.28 -4.26
C LYS A 175 -16.13 -8.21 -3.37
N THR A 176 -15.55 -7.18 -3.98
CA THR A 176 -15.00 -5.99 -3.30
C THR A 176 -13.95 -6.35 -2.24
N ALA A 177 -13.16 -7.39 -2.51
CA ALA A 177 -12.10 -7.83 -1.64
C ALA A 177 -10.83 -8.11 -2.43
N LEU A 178 -9.69 -7.93 -1.74
CA LEU A 178 -8.37 -8.37 -2.20
C LEU A 178 -7.97 -9.64 -1.47
N ILE A 179 -7.28 -10.51 -2.19
CA ILE A 179 -6.68 -11.71 -1.61
C ILE A 179 -5.17 -11.51 -1.60
N VAL A 180 -4.56 -11.64 -0.43
CA VAL A 180 -3.11 -11.53 -0.24
C VAL A 180 -2.59 -12.91 0.11
N VAL A 181 -1.56 -13.37 -0.61
CA VAL A 181 -0.99 -14.71 -0.45
C VAL A 181 0.53 -14.62 -0.30
N GLY A 182 1.07 -15.43 0.59
CA GLY A 182 2.51 -15.57 0.78
C GLY A 182 2.91 -15.58 2.24
N ASN A 183 4.14 -16.03 2.50
CA ASN A 183 4.66 -16.17 3.87
C ASN A 183 4.77 -14.81 4.61
N THR A 184 4.81 -13.71 3.88
CA THR A 184 4.78 -12.35 4.47
C THR A 184 3.48 -12.07 5.24
N VAL A 185 2.37 -12.75 4.91
CA VAL A 185 1.08 -12.61 5.61
C VAL A 185 1.16 -13.08 7.06
N ALA A 186 2.02 -14.07 7.35
CA ALA A 186 2.23 -14.57 8.72
C ALA A 186 2.94 -13.55 9.62
N GLN A 187 3.75 -12.66 9.05
CA GLN A 187 4.56 -11.66 9.76
C GLN A 187 5.51 -12.27 10.81
N THR A 188 5.92 -13.51 10.58
CA THR A 188 6.82 -14.26 11.46
C THR A 188 7.87 -14.99 10.63
N GLY A 189 8.98 -15.36 11.25
CA GLY A 189 10.02 -16.19 10.61
C GLY A 189 10.91 -15.47 9.62
N TYR A 190 10.82 -14.13 9.51
CA TYR A 190 11.72 -13.35 8.67
C TYR A 190 13.07 -13.15 9.37
N GLU A 191 14.12 -13.11 8.55
CA GLU A 191 15.46 -12.87 9.01
C GLU A 191 15.65 -11.39 9.36
N ARG A 192 16.25 -11.12 10.52
CA ARG A 192 16.76 -9.77 10.77
C ARG A 192 17.84 -9.44 9.77
N SER A 193 17.70 -8.30 9.13
CA SER A 193 18.83 -7.71 8.45
C SER A 193 19.98 -7.57 9.46
N LYS A 194 21.18 -8.10 9.15
CA LYS A 194 22.36 -7.91 10.00
C LYS A 194 22.65 -6.44 10.30
N LEU A 195 22.23 -5.55 9.40
CA LEU A 195 22.31 -4.10 9.58
C LEU A 195 21.47 -3.62 10.77
N TYR A 196 20.43 -4.36 11.13
CA TYR A 196 19.44 -4.01 12.15
C TYR A 196 19.51 -4.90 13.39
N ASP A 197 20.44 -5.84 13.42
CA ASP A 197 20.68 -6.65 14.61
C ASP A 197 21.24 -5.76 15.74
N PRO A 198 20.59 -5.65 16.90
CA PRO A 198 21.11 -4.88 18.04
C PRO A 198 22.47 -5.36 18.51
N ALA A 199 22.79 -6.64 18.33
CA ALA A 199 24.08 -7.24 18.66
C ALA A 199 25.17 -6.92 17.62
N PHE A 200 24.81 -6.41 16.44
CA PHE A 200 25.74 -6.09 15.37
C PHE A 200 26.28 -4.66 15.55
N THR A 201 27.57 -4.55 15.89
CA THR A 201 28.27 -3.27 15.98
C THR A 201 28.61 -2.79 14.57
N THR A 202 27.97 -1.71 14.14
CA THR A 202 28.40 -0.96 12.94
C THR A 202 29.40 0.11 13.35
N GLY A 203 30.14 0.68 12.42
CA GLY A 203 31.05 1.81 12.70
C GLY A 203 30.36 3.06 13.29
N PHE A 204 29.04 3.04 13.47
CA PHE A 204 28.22 4.18 13.89
C PHE A 204 27.28 3.88 15.07
N ARG A 205 27.25 2.64 15.58
CA ARG A 205 26.31 2.22 16.64
C ARG A 205 26.96 1.29 17.65
N ALA A 206 26.88 1.66 18.96
CA ALA A 206 27.07 0.74 20.07
C ALA A 206 25.69 0.21 20.52
N GLY A 207 25.59 -1.09 20.87
CA GLY A 207 24.38 -1.65 21.45
C GLY A 207 24.07 -1.00 22.81
N ARG A 208 22.77 -0.78 23.13
CA ARG A 208 22.34 -0.26 24.43
C ARG A 208 21.09 -0.98 24.91
N GLU A 209 20.99 -1.08 26.24
CA GLU A 209 19.81 -1.59 26.92
C GLU A 209 18.73 -0.51 27.01
N ILE A 210 17.48 -0.88 26.79
CA ILE A 210 16.35 0.05 26.84
C ILE A 210 15.61 -0.17 28.15
N VAL A 211 15.51 0.87 28.95
CA VAL A 211 14.74 0.85 30.21
C VAL A 211 13.40 1.53 29.98
N PRO A 212 12.27 0.81 30.11
CA PRO A 212 10.95 1.40 29.93
C PRO A 212 10.66 2.49 30.96
N GLY A 213 10.20 3.65 30.50
CA GLY A 213 9.72 4.72 31.38
C GLY A 213 8.36 4.40 32.01
N LYS A 214 8.01 5.12 33.10
CA LYS A 214 6.73 4.98 33.83
C LYS A 214 5.50 5.62 33.14
N LEU A 215 5.70 6.28 31.99
CA LEU A 215 4.61 6.93 31.24
C LEU A 215 3.92 5.92 30.33
N GLU A 216 2.62 6.06 30.12
CA GLU A 216 1.92 5.28 29.09
C GLU A 216 2.52 5.64 27.73
N PRO A 217 2.99 4.64 26.95
CA PRO A 217 3.63 4.90 25.67
C PRO A 217 2.66 5.53 24.68
N GLY A 218 3.17 6.46 23.88
CA GLY A 218 2.45 7.01 22.73
C GLY A 218 2.30 6.00 21.59
N THR A 219 1.64 6.42 20.52
CA THR A 219 1.46 5.62 19.31
C THR A 219 2.50 6.03 18.26
N LEU A 220 3.14 5.05 17.62
CA LEU A 220 4.00 5.23 16.46
C LEU A 220 3.18 5.02 15.18
N TYR A 221 3.02 6.08 14.41
CA TYR A 221 2.36 6.03 13.10
C TYR A 221 3.42 5.93 12.01
N VAL A 222 3.30 4.94 11.13
CA VAL A 222 4.16 4.80 9.94
C VAL A 222 3.38 5.35 8.75
N VAL A 223 3.78 6.51 8.27
CA VAL A 223 2.97 7.32 7.35
C VAL A 223 3.59 7.37 5.96
N GLY A 224 2.89 6.82 4.98
CA GLY A 224 3.19 7.01 3.58
C GLY A 224 2.77 8.43 3.15
N MET A 225 3.75 9.27 2.79
CA MET A 225 3.49 10.66 2.41
C MET A 225 3.24 10.86 0.91
N GLY A 226 3.18 9.77 0.15
CA GLY A 226 3.05 9.85 -1.31
C GLY A 226 4.32 10.38 -1.98
N PRO A 227 4.23 10.88 -3.23
CA PRO A 227 5.39 11.31 -4.02
C PRO A 227 6.02 12.63 -3.55
N GLY A 228 5.49 13.30 -2.52
CA GLY A 228 6.14 14.42 -1.85
C GLY A 228 5.38 15.75 -1.86
N GLU A 229 4.52 16.02 -2.82
CA GLU A 229 3.72 17.24 -2.82
C GLU A 229 2.52 17.14 -1.87
N LYS A 230 2.23 18.22 -1.13
CA LYS A 230 1.08 18.28 -0.20
C LYS A 230 -0.23 17.84 -0.83
N LYS A 231 -0.52 18.24 -2.06
CA LYS A 231 -1.77 17.88 -2.77
C LYS A 231 -1.89 16.40 -3.09
N GLN A 232 -0.78 15.66 -3.03
CA GLN A 232 -0.72 14.22 -3.27
C GLN A 232 -0.58 13.40 -1.98
N MET A 233 -0.54 14.08 -0.82
CA MET A 233 -0.65 13.43 0.47
C MET A 233 -2.12 13.09 0.75
N THR A 234 -2.37 11.91 1.33
CA THR A 234 -3.74 11.56 1.73
C THR A 234 -4.20 12.45 2.87
N GLY A 235 -5.52 12.69 2.95
CA GLY A 235 -6.11 13.44 4.07
C GLY A 235 -5.76 12.81 5.42
N GLN A 236 -5.74 11.46 5.48
CA GLN A 236 -5.34 10.70 6.67
C GLN A 236 -3.87 10.94 7.05
N ALA A 237 -2.95 10.97 6.08
CA ALA A 237 -1.54 11.25 6.35
C ALA A 237 -1.36 12.64 6.96
N LEU A 238 -2.01 13.67 6.38
CA LEU A 238 -1.96 15.04 6.90
C LEU A 238 -2.58 15.16 8.31
N GLU A 239 -3.71 14.51 8.55
CA GLU A 239 -4.37 14.48 9.83
C GLU A 239 -3.52 13.84 10.92
N VAL A 240 -2.95 12.66 10.63
CA VAL A 240 -2.10 11.92 11.57
C VAL A 240 -0.83 12.70 11.89
N MET A 241 -0.12 13.22 10.89
CA MET A 241 1.05 14.09 11.12
C MET A 241 0.67 15.31 11.96
N GLY A 242 -0.50 15.90 11.73
CA GLY A 242 -1.02 17.03 12.50
C GLY A 242 -1.28 16.71 13.98
N ARG A 243 -1.66 15.46 14.31
CA ARG A 243 -1.92 15.00 15.69
C ARG A 243 -0.67 14.59 16.46
N CYS A 244 0.39 14.16 15.78
CA CYS A 244 1.63 13.73 16.42
C CYS A 244 2.41 14.90 16.99
N GLN A 245 3.16 14.68 18.08
CA GLN A 245 4.09 15.64 18.65
C GLN A 245 5.42 15.66 17.88
N VAL A 246 5.85 14.49 17.39
CA VAL A 246 7.13 14.28 16.70
C VAL A 246 6.87 13.79 15.28
N ILE A 247 7.58 14.35 14.31
CA ILE A 247 7.66 13.83 12.94
C ILE A 247 9.09 13.36 12.70
N ALA A 248 9.24 12.05 12.51
CA ALA A 248 10.51 11.39 12.25
C ALA A 248 10.61 10.99 10.78
N GLY A 249 11.79 11.13 10.18
CA GLY A 249 11.97 10.73 8.79
C GLY A 249 13.40 10.95 8.29
N TYR A 250 13.65 10.53 7.05
CA TYR A 250 14.84 10.93 6.32
C TYR A 250 14.82 12.45 6.08
N THR A 251 15.97 13.11 6.22
CA THR A 251 16.08 14.58 6.21
C THR A 251 15.33 15.20 5.03
N VAL A 252 15.51 14.68 3.82
CA VAL A 252 14.86 15.22 2.60
C VAL A 252 13.32 15.14 2.70
N TYR A 253 12.78 14.06 3.27
CA TYR A 253 11.33 13.90 3.42
C TYR A 253 10.76 14.81 4.51
N VAL A 254 11.50 14.96 5.59
CA VAL A 254 11.12 15.88 6.68
C VAL A 254 11.09 17.31 6.18
N ASP A 255 12.03 17.71 5.33
CA ASP A 255 12.08 19.08 4.79
C ASP A 255 10.86 19.40 3.90
N LEU A 256 10.28 18.39 3.23
CA LEU A 256 9.04 18.56 2.44
C LEU A 256 7.82 18.90 3.31
N VAL A 257 7.80 18.42 4.55
CA VAL A 257 6.65 18.61 5.47
C VAL A 257 6.90 19.64 6.57
N ARG A 258 8.14 20.07 6.78
CA ARG A 258 8.52 21.03 7.83
C ARG A 258 7.70 22.32 7.76
N GLY A 259 7.51 22.87 6.56
CA GLY A 259 6.72 24.06 6.35
C GLY A 259 5.21 23.89 6.61
N LEU A 260 4.71 22.64 6.54
CA LEU A 260 3.30 22.33 6.83
C LEU A 260 3.02 22.21 8.34
N PHE A 261 4.02 21.87 9.13
CA PHE A 261 3.91 21.62 10.56
C PHE A 261 5.02 22.30 11.37
N PRO A 262 5.18 23.63 11.28
CA PRO A 262 6.32 24.35 11.84
C PRO A 262 6.45 24.24 13.37
N GLN A 263 5.35 23.87 14.06
CA GLN A 263 5.31 23.74 15.52
C GLN A 263 5.70 22.34 16.03
N LYS A 264 6.02 21.40 15.14
CA LYS A 264 6.33 20.02 15.54
C LYS A 264 7.81 19.84 15.86
N GLU A 265 8.10 18.87 16.70
CA GLU A 265 9.46 18.36 16.87
C GLU A 265 9.83 17.49 15.67
N PHE A 266 11.01 17.72 15.08
CA PHE A 266 11.47 16.96 13.93
C PHE A 266 12.69 16.12 14.27
N LEU A 267 12.58 14.81 14.05
CA LEU A 267 13.64 13.86 14.21
C LEU A 267 14.15 13.42 12.85
N THR A 268 15.36 13.80 12.50
CA THR A 268 15.97 13.47 11.22
C THR A 268 17.23 12.65 11.38
N THR A 269 17.48 11.74 10.46
CA THR A 269 18.78 11.07 10.31
C THR A 269 19.17 11.02 8.85
N ALA A 270 20.47 10.88 8.59
CA ALA A 270 20.98 10.68 7.24
C ALA A 270 20.49 9.34 6.67
N MET A 271 20.67 9.17 5.36
CA MET A 271 20.49 7.87 4.69
C MET A 271 21.41 6.82 5.33
N THR A 272 21.01 5.55 5.31
CA THR A 272 21.71 4.41 5.94
C THR A 272 21.67 4.41 7.48
N ARG A 273 20.82 5.24 8.09
CA ARG A 273 20.58 5.27 9.55
C ARG A 273 19.11 4.98 9.90
N GLU A 274 18.49 4.10 9.16
CA GLU A 274 17.07 3.78 9.26
C GLU A 274 16.74 3.20 10.63
N GLU A 275 17.54 2.28 11.14
CA GLU A 275 17.33 1.69 12.45
C GLU A 275 17.48 2.72 13.58
N GLU A 276 18.51 3.55 13.53
CA GLU A 276 18.71 4.63 14.52
C GLU A 276 17.47 5.54 14.56
N ARG A 277 16.95 5.88 13.39
CA ARG A 277 15.74 6.70 13.25
C ARG A 277 14.52 6.02 13.86
N CYS A 278 14.32 4.72 13.58
CA CYS A 278 13.23 3.97 14.15
C CYS A 278 13.35 3.87 15.69
N ARG A 279 14.52 3.57 16.22
CA ARG A 279 14.75 3.50 17.67
C ARG A 279 14.47 4.82 18.35
N LYS A 280 14.96 5.93 17.82
CA LYS A 280 14.63 7.27 18.32
C LYS A 280 13.14 7.58 18.29
N ALA A 281 12.43 7.14 17.24
CA ALA A 281 10.97 7.31 17.16
C ALA A 281 10.25 6.49 18.23
N PHE A 282 10.68 5.25 18.49
CA PHE A 282 10.16 4.45 19.58
C PHE A 282 10.48 5.07 20.96
N GLU A 283 11.69 5.62 21.15
CA GLU A 283 12.07 6.31 22.37
C GLU A 283 11.13 7.50 22.65
N CYS A 284 10.82 8.31 21.62
CA CYS A 284 9.82 9.36 21.75
C CYS A 284 8.45 8.80 22.16
N CYS A 285 8.05 7.64 21.62
CA CYS A 285 6.81 7.00 22.04
C CYS A 285 6.86 6.48 23.47
N MET A 286 7.99 5.96 23.93
CA MET A 286 8.19 5.56 25.34
C MET A 286 8.13 6.75 26.29
N GLU A 287 8.42 7.97 25.82
CA GLU A 287 8.22 9.22 26.54
C GLU A 287 6.76 9.71 26.52
N GLY A 288 5.82 8.93 25.98
CA GLY A 288 4.40 9.27 25.88
C GLY A 288 4.03 10.13 24.68
N LYS A 289 4.96 10.45 23.76
CA LYS A 289 4.71 11.25 22.56
C LYS A 289 4.17 10.39 21.42
N ASN A 290 3.06 10.80 20.76
CA ASN A 290 2.69 10.24 19.47
C ASN A 290 3.68 10.69 18.41
N THR A 291 4.23 9.75 17.66
CA THR A 291 5.29 10.00 16.68
C THR A 291 4.84 9.53 15.30
N ALA A 292 5.03 10.35 14.27
CA ALA A 292 4.82 9.99 12.88
C ALA A 292 6.17 9.68 12.21
N MET A 293 6.41 8.44 11.84
CA MET A 293 7.53 8.05 10.97
C MET A 293 7.07 8.19 9.51
N ILE A 294 7.59 9.19 8.81
CA ILE A 294 7.21 9.46 7.42
C ILE A 294 8.09 8.70 6.42
N CYS A 295 7.45 8.16 5.39
CA CYS A 295 8.06 7.44 4.29
C CYS A 295 7.64 8.07 2.96
N SER A 296 8.53 8.14 1.98
CA SER A 296 8.16 8.47 0.60
C SER A 296 7.29 7.35 0.02
N GLY A 297 6.32 7.71 -0.80
CA GLY A 297 5.39 6.73 -1.38
C GLY A 297 4.46 6.14 -0.32
N ASP A 298 4.41 4.82 -0.28
CA ASP A 298 3.64 4.03 0.68
C ASP A 298 4.55 3.40 1.73
N ALA A 299 4.08 3.36 2.98
CA ALA A 299 4.87 2.83 4.10
C ALA A 299 5.09 1.31 4.05
N GLY A 300 4.20 0.57 3.38
CA GLY A 300 4.24 -0.89 3.26
C GLY A 300 4.87 -1.42 1.97
N VAL A 301 5.29 -0.52 1.04
CA VAL A 301 5.93 -0.91 -0.21
C VAL A 301 7.35 -0.33 -0.26
N TYR A 302 8.36 -1.13 0.08
CA TYR A 302 9.76 -0.70 0.26
C TYR A 302 9.90 0.49 1.23
N GLY A 303 8.97 0.58 2.19
CA GLY A 303 8.95 1.63 3.21
C GLY A 303 9.53 1.17 4.55
N MET A 304 9.21 1.91 5.61
CA MET A 304 9.75 1.67 6.96
C MET A 304 8.88 0.72 7.79
N ALA A 305 7.71 0.28 7.27
CA ALA A 305 6.74 -0.47 8.06
C ALA A 305 7.29 -1.79 8.57
N GLY A 306 7.99 -2.56 7.73
CA GLY A 306 8.57 -3.84 8.13
C GLY A 306 9.59 -3.69 9.25
N LEU A 307 10.55 -2.77 9.09
CA LEU A 307 11.56 -2.50 10.13
C LEU A 307 10.94 -2.04 11.45
N ILE A 308 9.92 -1.17 11.38
CA ILE A 308 9.24 -0.69 12.59
C ILE A 308 8.49 -1.82 13.27
N LEU A 309 7.78 -2.68 12.52
CA LEU A 309 7.07 -3.82 13.09
C LEU A 309 8.04 -4.83 13.73
N GLU A 310 9.20 -5.03 13.12
CA GLU A 310 10.27 -5.85 13.70
C GLU A 310 10.75 -5.27 15.04
N LEU A 311 11.09 -3.99 15.04
CA LEU A 311 11.60 -3.32 16.23
C LEU A 311 10.55 -3.17 17.34
N ALA A 312 9.26 -3.14 16.98
CA ALA A 312 8.15 -3.00 17.93
C ALA A 312 8.16 -4.08 19.02
N GLN A 313 8.68 -5.27 18.72
CA GLN A 313 8.82 -6.35 19.70
C GLN A 313 9.74 -5.97 20.89
N GLN A 314 10.64 -5.00 20.71
CA GLN A 314 11.56 -4.51 21.72
C GLN A 314 11.00 -3.34 22.55
N TYR A 315 9.83 -2.83 22.16
CA TYR A 315 9.19 -1.67 22.79
C TYR A 315 7.76 -2.02 23.24
N PRO A 316 7.61 -2.89 24.24
CA PRO A 316 6.29 -3.33 24.69
C PRO A 316 5.47 -2.13 25.17
N GLY A 317 4.21 -2.10 24.74
CA GLY A 317 3.27 -1.03 25.07
C GLY A 317 3.17 0.07 24.00
N VAL A 318 4.14 0.24 23.11
CA VAL A 318 4.01 1.16 21.98
C VAL A 318 3.09 0.55 20.93
N ARG A 319 2.00 1.25 20.62
CA ARG A 319 1.10 0.84 19.53
C ARG A 319 1.64 1.34 18.20
N VAL A 320 1.79 0.46 17.23
CA VAL A 320 2.15 0.81 15.85
C VAL A 320 0.90 0.87 14.98
N ARG A 321 0.78 1.91 14.15
CA ARG A 321 -0.28 2.06 13.15
C ARG A 321 0.30 2.47 11.80
N ILE A 322 -0.09 1.78 10.74
CA ILE A 322 0.34 2.07 9.38
C ILE A 322 -0.70 2.95 8.69
N VAL A 323 -0.24 4.02 8.06
CA VAL A 323 -1.07 4.96 7.29
C VAL A 323 -0.62 4.88 5.83
N PRO A 324 -1.47 4.43 4.92
CA PRO A 324 -1.10 4.21 3.52
C PRO A 324 -0.86 5.52 2.78
N GLY A 325 0.00 5.48 1.76
CA GLY A 325 0.31 6.58 0.85
C GLY A 325 0.24 6.18 -0.61
N ILE A 326 0.29 7.15 -1.52
CA ILE A 326 0.36 6.91 -2.96
C ILE A 326 1.74 6.33 -3.29
N THR A 327 1.78 5.11 -3.82
CA THR A 327 3.06 4.45 -4.16
C THR A 327 3.76 5.14 -5.33
N ALA A 328 5.09 5.02 -5.38
CA ALA A 328 5.88 5.50 -6.51
C ALA A 328 5.45 4.85 -7.85
N ALA A 329 4.98 3.61 -7.82
CA ALA A 329 4.47 2.91 -9.00
C ALA A 329 3.25 3.64 -9.59
N CYS A 330 2.25 3.95 -8.76
CA CYS A 330 1.05 4.67 -9.19
C CYS A 330 1.37 6.12 -9.59
N ALA A 331 2.19 6.82 -8.81
CA ALA A 331 2.58 8.19 -9.12
C ALA A 331 3.38 8.28 -10.44
N GLY A 332 4.32 7.34 -10.66
CA GLY A 332 5.08 7.25 -11.91
C GLY A 332 4.21 6.92 -13.12
N ALA A 333 3.27 5.99 -12.97
CA ALA A 333 2.31 5.65 -14.01
C ALA A 333 1.46 6.87 -14.43
N ALA A 334 1.00 7.65 -13.45
CA ALA A 334 0.24 8.86 -13.70
C ALA A 334 1.05 9.92 -14.46
N VAL A 335 2.31 10.16 -14.06
CA VAL A 335 3.21 11.13 -14.72
C VAL A 335 3.52 10.71 -16.15
N LEU A 336 3.70 9.41 -16.40
CA LEU A 336 4.00 8.87 -17.72
C LEU A 336 2.76 8.75 -18.63
N GLY A 337 1.55 8.97 -18.09
CA GLY A 337 0.32 8.68 -18.82
C GLY A 337 0.20 7.20 -19.22
N ALA A 338 0.83 6.31 -18.44
CA ALA A 338 0.94 4.87 -18.70
C ALA A 338 0.21 4.09 -17.60
N PRO A 339 -1.12 3.93 -17.69
CA PRO A 339 -1.88 3.21 -16.68
C PRO A 339 -1.47 1.74 -16.58
N LEU A 340 -1.42 1.25 -15.35
CA LEU A 340 -1.09 -0.13 -15.02
C LEU A 340 -2.35 -1.01 -15.21
N MET A 341 -2.72 -1.23 -16.46
CA MET A 341 -3.99 -1.88 -16.84
C MET A 341 -3.99 -3.40 -16.66
N HIS A 342 -2.82 -3.99 -16.62
CA HIS A 342 -2.60 -5.44 -16.47
C HIS A 342 -1.77 -5.71 -15.22
N ASP A 343 -1.41 -6.96 -15.03
CA ASP A 343 -0.60 -7.42 -13.92
C ASP A 343 0.76 -6.71 -13.93
N PHE A 344 1.26 -6.35 -12.75
CA PHE A 344 2.59 -5.79 -12.62
C PHE A 344 3.30 -6.31 -11.36
N ALA A 345 4.62 -6.32 -11.41
CA ALA A 345 5.49 -6.64 -10.29
C ALA A 345 6.26 -5.39 -9.86
N VAL A 346 6.33 -5.17 -8.56
CA VAL A 346 7.18 -4.14 -7.96
C VAL A 346 8.45 -4.82 -7.46
N ILE A 347 9.60 -4.43 -8.03
CA ILE A 347 10.90 -5.05 -7.76
C ILE A 347 11.88 -3.96 -7.33
N SER A 348 12.59 -4.19 -6.23
CA SER A 348 13.71 -3.34 -5.85
C SER A 348 14.96 -3.69 -6.67
N LEU A 349 15.64 -2.67 -7.14
CA LEU A 349 16.99 -2.79 -7.71
C LEU A 349 18.08 -2.40 -6.70
N SER A 350 17.70 -2.16 -5.44
CA SER A 350 18.65 -1.83 -4.39
C SER A 350 19.43 -3.06 -3.96
N ASP A 351 20.75 -2.96 -3.87
CA ASP A 351 21.68 -3.95 -3.33
C ASP A 351 21.82 -3.88 -1.79
N ARG A 352 21.03 -3.00 -1.16
CA ARG A 352 21.12 -2.69 0.28
C ARG A 352 19.89 -3.13 1.08
N LEU A 353 19.14 -4.08 0.55
CA LEU A 353 18.01 -4.67 1.27
C LEU A 353 18.43 -5.90 2.05
#